data_41d3db10af6f14cf5fef92143891c803
#
_entry.id   41d3db10af6f14cf5fef92143891c803
#
_cell.length_a   1.000
_cell.length_b   1.000
_cell.length_c   1.000
_cell.angle_alpha   90.00
_cell.angle_beta   90.00
_cell.angle_gamma   90.00
#
_symmetry.space_group_name_H-M   'P 1'
#
loop_
_entity.id
_entity.type
_entity.pdbx_description
1 polymer ?
#
loop_
_entity_poly.entity_id
_entity_poly.type
_entity_poly.pdbx_seq_one_letter_code
_entity_poly.pdbx_strand_id
1 'polypeptide(L)'
;AKNGYRIYNEYHVELIRTAKVAFQVEVLQSGLRAMMRELIKALAKYEFASATALLHDYVLAIDQEIDEANEAIHIVEDMIKGTTEEEDISLKRSEAAKYIGVTTDALRNWELNGLLLLKRSENGYRIYAADDLKRLKIIRILRSAKYSLEAILRLLHSIDHQEEHDVRTILNNPEPSEDIISVCDMLILSLEKAKMNTAELAKCINNLKKVAAKRFV
;
A
#
# COMPACT_ATOMS: atom_id res chain seq x y z
N ALA A 1 -15.98 35.53 -14.84
CA ALA A 1 -16.06 37.00 -15.00
C ALA A 1 -15.94 37.35 -16.48
N LYS A 2 -16.40 38.55 -16.86
CA LYS A 2 -16.32 39.08 -18.27
C LYS A 2 -14.88 39.15 -18.79
N ASN A 3 -13.90 39.15 -17.90
CA ASN A 3 -12.45 39.19 -18.20
C ASN A 3 -11.75 37.79 -18.19
N GLY A 4 -12.54 36.70 -18.24
CA GLY A 4 -11.99 35.32 -18.22
C GLY A 4 -11.54 34.79 -16.87
N TYR A 5 -11.52 35.60 -15.80
CA TYR A 5 -11.13 35.14 -14.48
C TYR A 5 -12.21 34.27 -13.84
N ARG A 6 -11.78 33.25 -13.10
CA ARG A 6 -12.67 32.39 -12.31
C ARG A 6 -13.18 33.15 -11.09
N ILE A 7 -14.49 33.08 -10.83
CA ILE A 7 -15.10 33.65 -9.63
C ILE A 7 -15.34 32.51 -8.65
N TYR A 8 -14.81 32.65 -7.47
CA TYR A 8 -15.00 31.70 -6.36
C TYR A 8 -16.02 32.27 -5.37
N ASN A 9 -16.86 31.40 -4.84
CA ASN A 9 -17.80 31.69 -3.77
C ASN A 9 -17.43 30.87 -2.53
N GLU A 10 -18.16 31.05 -1.42
CA GLU A 10 -17.95 30.34 -0.17
C GLU A 10 -17.92 28.81 -0.35
N TYR A 11 -18.82 28.26 -1.16
CA TYR A 11 -18.84 26.83 -1.46
C TYR A 11 -17.53 26.33 -2.09
N HIS A 12 -16.99 27.06 -3.04
CA HIS A 12 -15.72 26.70 -3.67
C HIS A 12 -14.55 26.74 -2.68
N VAL A 13 -14.54 27.68 -1.73
CA VAL A 13 -13.53 27.75 -0.68
C VAL A 13 -13.60 26.52 0.23
N GLU A 14 -14.82 26.17 0.68
CA GLU A 14 -15.02 24.98 1.51
C GLU A 14 -14.72 23.68 0.76
N LEU A 15 -15.01 23.60 -0.54
CA LEU A 15 -14.65 22.46 -1.38
C LEU A 15 -13.14 22.30 -1.50
N ILE A 16 -12.38 23.40 -1.64
CA ILE A 16 -10.90 23.35 -1.65
C ILE A 16 -10.36 22.90 -0.31
N ARG A 17 -10.94 23.37 0.81
CA ARG A 17 -10.56 22.90 2.16
C ARG A 17 -10.82 21.41 2.32
N THR A 18 -11.99 20.95 1.89
CA THR A 18 -12.35 19.53 1.89
C THR A 18 -11.38 18.69 1.04
N ALA A 19 -11.00 19.17 -0.13
CA ALA A 19 -10.02 18.51 -0.98
C ALA A 19 -8.64 18.41 -0.31
N LYS A 20 -8.18 19.45 0.41
CA LYS A 20 -6.93 19.39 1.18
C LYS A 20 -7.00 18.30 2.25
N VAL A 21 -8.12 18.17 2.97
CA VAL A 21 -8.32 17.09 3.95
C VAL A 21 -8.32 15.75 3.25
N ALA A 22 -9.05 15.59 2.14
CA ALA A 22 -9.17 14.35 1.38
C ALA A 22 -7.83 13.80 0.88
N PHE A 23 -6.89 14.69 0.54
CA PHE A 23 -5.56 14.32 0.02
C PHE A 23 -4.42 14.52 1.03
N GLN A 24 -4.73 14.74 2.30
CA GLN A 24 -3.74 14.94 3.37
C GLN A 24 -2.94 13.67 3.64
N VAL A 25 -3.57 12.51 3.49
CA VAL A 25 -2.91 11.21 3.63
C VAL A 25 -2.77 10.61 2.23
N GLU A 26 -1.53 10.51 1.75
CA GLU A 26 -1.26 9.91 0.45
C GLU A 26 -1.14 8.39 0.59
N VAL A 27 -2.24 7.68 0.38
CA VAL A 27 -2.20 6.24 0.09
C VAL A 27 -2.17 6.09 -1.43
N LEU A 28 -0.97 6.02 -1.99
CA LEU A 28 -0.77 6.05 -3.44
C LEU A 28 -1.19 4.76 -4.15
N GLN A 29 -1.26 3.67 -3.41
CA GLN A 29 -1.56 2.33 -3.93
C GLN A 29 -3.06 2.03 -3.84
N SER A 30 -3.52 1.00 -4.54
CA SER A 30 -4.86 0.40 -4.38
C SER A 30 -6.08 1.16 -4.89
N GLY A 31 -5.91 2.22 -5.64
CA GLY A 31 -7.08 2.96 -6.15
C GLY A 31 -7.77 3.89 -5.14
N LEU A 32 -7.36 3.89 -3.86
CA LEU A 32 -7.93 4.74 -2.81
C LEU A 32 -7.89 6.22 -3.18
N ARG A 33 -6.77 6.68 -3.78
CA ARG A 33 -6.67 8.05 -4.30
C ARG A 33 -7.68 8.35 -5.42
N ALA A 34 -8.01 7.36 -6.24
CA ALA A 34 -9.03 7.51 -7.27
C ALA A 34 -10.42 7.69 -6.66
N MET A 35 -10.74 6.93 -5.62
CA MET A 35 -12.01 7.07 -4.88
C MET A 35 -12.15 8.47 -4.27
N MET A 36 -11.09 9.02 -3.66
CA MET A 36 -11.10 10.39 -3.15
C MET A 36 -11.30 11.43 -4.25
N ARG A 37 -10.73 11.24 -5.44
CA ARG A 37 -10.98 12.13 -6.59
C ARG A 37 -12.43 12.10 -7.02
N GLU A 38 -13.05 10.94 -7.09
CA GLU A 38 -14.47 10.82 -7.45
C GLU A 38 -15.37 11.45 -6.38
N LEU A 39 -15.04 11.28 -5.08
CA LEU A 39 -15.73 11.95 -3.98
C LEU A 39 -15.70 13.48 -4.15
N ILE A 40 -14.53 14.06 -4.39
CA ILE A 40 -14.42 15.53 -4.60
C ILE A 40 -15.15 15.98 -5.86
N LYS A 41 -15.16 15.19 -6.94
CA LYS A 41 -15.95 15.48 -8.15
C LYS A 41 -17.45 15.46 -7.86
N ALA A 42 -17.95 14.50 -7.08
CA ALA A 42 -19.36 14.45 -6.67
C ALA A 42 -19.73 15.68 -5.85
N LEU A 43 -18.89 16.08 -4.88
CA LEU A 43 -19.10 17.30 -4.12
C LEU A 43 -19.11 18.54 -5.02
N ALA A 44 -18.22 18.64 -6.00
CA ALA A 44 -18.20 19.76 -6.94
C ALA A 44 -19.50 19.89 -7.75
N LYS A 45 -20.24 18.79 -7.93
CA LYS A 45 -21.56 18.75 -8.61
C LYS A 45 -22.74 18.85 -7.64
N TYR A 46 -22.52 19.07 -6.34
CA TYR A 46 -23.56 19.05 -5.30
C TYR A 46 -24.23 17.67 -5.10
N GLU A 47 -23.62 16.59 -5.54
CA GLU A 47 -24.09 15.22 -5.42
C GLU A 47 -23.76 14.64 -4.04
N PHE A 48 -24.33 15.20 -2.98
CA PHE A 48 -23.96 14.86 -1.60
C PHE A 48 -24.27 13.42 -1.19
N ALA A 49 -25.33 12.82 -1.74
CA ALA A 49 -25.65 11.42 -1.48
C ALA A 49 -24.56 10.50 -2.04
N SER A 50 -24.16 10.73 -3.29
CA SER A 50 -23.06 10.00 -3.95
C SER A 50 -21.74 10.19 -3.21
N ALA A 51 -21.41 11.42 -2.78
CA ALA A 51 -20.19 11.69 -2.03
C ALA A 51 -20.19 10.97 -0.68
N THR A 52 -21.33 10.85 0.00
CA THR A 52 -21.45 10.12 1.26
C THR A 52 -21.29 8.61 1.05
N ALA A 53 -21.87 8.05 -0.01
CA ALA A 53 -21.70 6.65 -0.39
C ALA A 53 -20.21 6.34 -0.73
N LEU A 54 -19.58 7.20 -1.54
CA LEU A 54 -18.15 7.05 -1.88
C LEU A 54 -17.25 7.12 -0.65
N LEU A 55 -17.58 7.94 0.37
CA LEU A 55 -16.83 7.96 1.62
C LEU A 55 -16.98 6.64 2.39
N HIS A 56 -18.19 6.08 2.40
CA HIS A 56 -18.44 4.78 3.03
C HIS A 56 -17.65 3.66 2.33
N ASP A 57 -17.71 3.59 1.01
CA ASP A 57 -16.96 2.61 0.21
C ASP A 57 -15.45 2.76 0.41
N TYR A 58 -14.96 4.01 0.57
CA TYR A 58 -13.56 4.28 0.87
C TYR A 58 -13.14 3.71 2.23
N VAL A 59 -13.99 3.83 3.27
CA VAL A 59 -13.72 3.24 4.59
C VAL A 59 -13.63 1.72 4.49
N LEU A 60 -14.60 1.09 3.80
CA LEU A 60 -14.59 -0.37 3.59
C LEU A 60 -13.34 -0.85 2.84
N ALA A 61 -12.92 -0.09 1.82
CA ALA A 61 -11.72 -0.42 1.07
C ALA A 61 -10.44 -0.31 1.93
N ILE A 62 -10.36 0.70 2.82
CA ILE A 62 -9.25 0.82 3.77
C ILE A 62 -9.23 -0.38 4.74
N ASP A 63 -10.39 -0.75 5.28
CA ASP A 63 -10.48 -1.86 6.23
C ASP A 63 -10.04 -3.16 5.58
N GLN A 64 -10.49 -3.43 4.36
CA GLN A 64 -10.05 -4.59 3.59
C GLN A 64 -8.53 -4.59 3.36
N GLU A 65 -7.91 -3.45 3.01
CA GLU A 65 -6.47 -3.34 2.82
C GLU A 65 -5.68 -3.59 4.12
N ILE A 66 -6.20 -3.13 5.27
CA ILE A 66 -5.60 -3.39 6.59
C ILE A 66 -5.69 -4.88 6.91
N ASP A 67 -6.83 -5.51 6.67
CA ASP A 67 -7.03 -6.94 6.93
C ASP A 67 -6.10 -7.79 6.05
N GLU A 68 -6.01 -7.49 4.75
CA GLU A 68 -5.09 -8.15 3.81
C GLU A 68 -3.62 -8.00 4.25
N ALA A 69 -3.22 -6.80 4.71
CA ALA A 69 -1.87 -6.56 5.20
C ALA A 69 -1.56 -7.34 6.49
N ASN A 70 -2.52 -7.42 7.42
CA ASN A 70 -2.37 -8.20 8.66
C ASN A 70 -2.31 -9.71 8.39
N GLU A 71 -3.16 -10.23 7.50
CA GLU A 71 -3.13 -11.64 7.08
C GLU A 71 -1.79 -12.00 6.47
N ALA A 72 -1.24 -11.14 5.60
CA ALA A 72 0.08 -11.34 5.01
C ALA A 72 1.19 -11.40 6.07
N ILE A 73 1.13 -10.56 7.12
CA ILE A 73 2.06 -10.60 8.25
C ILE A 73 1.98 -11.96 8.95
N HIS A 74 0.78 -12.42 9.32
CA HIS A 74 0.61 -13.70 10.01
C HIS A 74 1.14 -14.88 9.21
N ILE A 75 0.84 -14.93 7.91
CA ILE A 75 1.36 -15.99 7.03
C ILE A 75 2.90 -15.97 7.01
N VAL A 76 3.50 -14.78 6.94
CA VAL A 76 4.97 -14.63 6.92
C VAL A 76 5.59 -15.03 8.26
N GLU A 77 4.99 -14.64 9.38
CA GLU A 77 5.43 -15.07 10.72
C GLU A 77 5.43 -16.60 10.88
N ASP A 78 4.37 -17.24 10.41
CA ASP A 78 4.26 -18.71 10.45
C ASP A 78 5.32 -19.37 9.54
N MET A 79 5.57 -18.77 8.38
CA MET A 79 6.63 -19.25 7.48
C MET A 79 8.03 -19.08 8.05
N ILE A 80 8.30 -18.01 8.80
CA ILE A 80 9.60 -17.76 9.43
C ILE A 80 9.82 -18.77 10.57
N LYS A 81 8.81 -19.02 11.41
CA LYS A 81 8.85 -19.95 12.54
C LYS A 81 8.91 -21.42 12.09
N GLY A 82 8.34 -21.72 10.92
CA GLY A 82 8.31 -23.09 10.38
C GLY A 82 9.70 -23.55 9.93
N THR A 83 10.11 -24.76 10.38
CA THR A 83 11.26 -25.44 9.83
C THR A 83 10.99 -25.82 8.39
N THR A 84 11.88 -25.43 7.47
CA THR A 84 11.87 -25.94 6.10
C THR A 84 12.27 -27.41 6.18
N GLU A 85 11.42 -28.33 5.73
CA GLU A 85 11.90 -29.66 5.37
C GLU A 85 12.93 -29.43 4.27
N GLU A 86 14.12 -30.02 4.41
CA GLU A 86 15.19 -29.95 3.42
C GLU A 86 14.75 -30.74 2.17
N GLU A 87 13.91 -30.11 1.34
CA GLU A 87 13.67 -30.57 -0.01
C GLU A 87 14.88 -30.18 -0.86
N ASP A 88 15.54 -31.17 -1.47
CA ASP A 88 16.64 -30.95 -2.42
C ASP A 88 16.08 -30.43 -3.76
N ILE A 89 15.48 -29.23 -3.68
CA ILE A 89 14.89 -28.55 -4.82
C ILE A 89 15.87 -27.53 -5.39
N SER A 90 16.10 -27.62 -6.68
CA SER A 90 16.96 -26.71 -7.43
C SER A 90 16.27 -26.33 -8.75
N LEU A 91 15.75 -25.10 -8.84
CA LEU A 91 14.97 -24.62 -9.97
C LEU A 91 15.71 -23.55 -10.78
N LYS A 92 15.52 -23.55 -12.11
CA LYS A 92 15.90 -22.42 -12.97
C LYS A 92 14.90 -21.28 -12.83
N ARG A 93 15.25 -20.07 -13.29
CA ARG A 93 14.38 -18.87 -13.17
C ARG A 93 12.97 -19.09 -13.68
N SER A 94 12.79 -19.69 -14.85
CA SER A 94 11.47 -19.92 -15.44
C SER A 94 10.63 -20.92 -14.63
N GLU A 95 11.27 -21.92 -14.05
CA GLU A 95 10.64 -22.92 -13.20
C GLU A 95 10.27 -22.31 -11.84
N ALA A 96 11.16 -21.52 -11.23
CA ALA A 96 10.92 -20.81 -10.00
C ALA A 96 9.78 -19.78 -10.18
N ALA A 97 9.77 -19.03 -11.28
CA ALA A 97 8.68 -18.09 -11.59
C ALA A 97 7.33 -18.82 -11.68
N LYS A 98 7.28 -19.95 -12.37
CA LYS A 98 6.08 -20.79 -12.49
C LYS A 98 5.66 -21.37 -11.13
N TYR A 99 6.62 -21.86 -10.33
CA TYR A 99 6.38 -22.42 -9.01
C TYR A 99 5.80 -21.41 -8.05
N ILE A 100 6.32 -20.18 -8.07
CA ILE A 100 5.85 -19.08 -7.23
C ILE A 100 4.55 -18.44 -7.79
N GLY A 101 4.26 -18.61 -9.09
CA GLY A 101 3.11 -18.00 -9.75
C GLY A 101 3.30 -16.51 -10.05
N VAL A 102 4.51 -16.14 -10.50
CA VAL A 102 4.87 -14.78 -10.92
C VAL A 102 5.52 -14.79 -12.30
N THR A 103 5.71 -13.62 -12.91
CA THR A 103 6.43 -13.50 -14.18
C THR A 103 7.95 -13.58 -13.96
N THR A 104 8.69 -14.03 -14.98
CA THR A 104 10.15 -14.01 -14.97
C THR A 104 10.72 -12.60 -14.81
N ASP A 105 10.00 -11.59 -15.32
CA ASP A 105 10.39 -10.17 -15.17
C ASP A 105 10.19 -9.68 -13.74
N ALA A 106 9.14 -10.12 -13.04
CA ALA A 106 8.97 -9.84 -11.62
C ALA A 106 10.14 -10.41 -10.79
N LEU A 107 10.53 -11.68 -11.03
CA LEU A 107 11.70 -12.27 -10.38
C LEU A 107 12.98 -11.48 -10.68
N ARG A 108 13.19 -11.11 -11.95
CA ARG A 108 14.35 -10.29 -12.33
C ARG A 108 14.36 -8.94 -11.61
N ASN A 109 13.21 -8.30 -11.49
CA ASN A 109 13.09 -7.03 -10.76
C ASN A 109 13.45 -7.21 -9.29
N TRP A 110 12.98 -8.26 -8.64
CA TRP A 110 13.30 -8.56 -7.24
C TRP A 110 14.79 -8.86 -7.03
N GLU A 111 15.42 -9.58 -7.95
CA GLU A 111 16.88 -9.79 -7.93
C GLU A 111 17.65 -8.48 -8.07
N LEU A 112 17.26 -7.60 -9.00
CA LEU A 112 17.90 -6.32 -9.24
C LEU A 112 17.77 -5.36 -8.04
N ASN A 113 16.69 -5.47 -7.27
CA ASN A 113 16.47 -4.69 -6.06
C ASN A 113 17.06 -5.35 -4.80
N GLY A 114 17.89 -6.39 -4.94
CA GLY A 114 18.63 -6.99 -3.82
C GLY A 114 17.81 -7.89 -2.90
N LEU A 115 16.54 -8.21 -3.25
CA LEU A 115 15.70 -9.09 -2.44
C LEU A 115 16.18 -10.55 -2.44
N LEU A 116 17.05 -10.92 -3.39
CA LEU A 116 17.58 -12.27 -3.56
C LEU A 116 19.08 -12.22 -3.85
N LEU A 117 19.86 -12.99 -3.09
CA LEU A 117 21.29 -13.19 -3.25
C LEU A 117 21.57 -14.60 -3.80
N LEU A 118 21.28 -14.79 -5.08
CA LEU A 118 21.34 -16.11 -5.72
C LEU A 118 22.76 -16.56 -6.01
N LYS A 119 23.03 -17.83 -5.73
CA LYS A 119 24.24 -18.53 -6.20
C LYS A 119 24.11 -18.80 -7.70
N ARG A 120 25.26 -18.83 -8.39
CA ARG A 120 25.34 -19.28 -9.78
C ARG A 120 25.87 -20.70 -9.83
N SER A 121 25.30 -21.52 -10.73
CA SER A 121 25.87 -22.82 -11.06
C SER A 121 27.21 -22.69 -11.76
N GLU A 122 27.96 -23.76 -11.89
CA GLU A 122 29.21 -23.84 -12.65
C GLU A 122 29.05 -23.36 -14.11
N ASN A 123 27.86 -23.55 -14.69
CA ASN A 123 27.51 -23.08 -16.03
C ASN A 123 27.01 -21.63 -16.09
N GLY A 124 27.14 -20.85 -14.98
CA GLY A 124 26.76 -19.43 -14.90
C GLY A 124 25.26 -19.14 -14.77
N TYR A 125 24.39 -20.16 -14.79
CA TYR A 125 22.94 -19.98 -14.60
C TYR A 125 22.60 -19.76 -13.13
N ARG A 126 21.58 -18.92 -12.89
CA ARG A 126 21.01 -18.75 -11.55
C ARG A 126 20.16 -19.95 -11.17
N ILE A 127 20.38 -20.45 -9.97
CA ILE A 127 19.67 -21.59 -9.38
C ILE A 127 18.99 -21.11 -8.11
N TYR A 128 17.75 -21.53 -7.93
CA TYR A 128 16.91 -21.22 -6.78
C TYR A 128 16.76 -22.49 -5.94
N ALA A 129 17.38 -22.49 -4.77
CA ALA A 129 17.28 -23.57 -3.77
C ALA A 129 16.01 -23.44 -2.93
N ALA A 130 15.75 -24.38 -2.03
CA ALA A 130 14.57 -24.39 -1.17
C ALA A 130 14.42 -23.09 -0.36
N ASP A 131 15.52 -22.58 0.21
CA ASP A 131 15.54 -21.32 0.97
C ASP A 131 15.19 -20.12 0.08
N ASP A 132 15.71 -20.08 -1.16
CA ASP A 132 15.36 -19.02 -2.13
C ASP A 132 13.88 -19.07 -2.48
N LEU A 133 13.29 -20.27 -2.60
CA LEU A 133 11.87 -20.45 -2.88
C LEU A 133 11.00 -20.01 -1.68
N LYS A 134 11.42 -20.30 -0.45
CA LYS A 134 10.78 -19.80 0.76
C LYS A 134 10.81 -18.28 0.79
N ARG A 135 11.95 -17.68 0.54
CA ARG A 135 12.15 -16.22 0.45
C ARG A 135 11.26 -15.59 -0.65
N LEU A 136 11.18 -16.23 -1.82
CA LEU A 136 10.29 -15.78 -2.90
C LEU A 136 8.80 -15.85 -2.54
N LYS A 137 8.37 -16.86 -1.78
CA LYS A 137 6.99 -16.94 -1.27
C LYS A 137 6.67 -15.76 -0.34
N ILE A 138 7.59 -15.44 0.59
CA ILE A 138 7.46 -14.28 1.48
C ILE A 138 7.34 -12.98 0.67
N ILE A 139 8.25 -12.76 -0.28
CA ILE A 139 8.21 -11.57 -1.15
C ILE A 139 6.87 -11.47 -1.88
N ARG A 140 6.40 -12.57 -2.49
CA ARG A 140 5.13 -12.60 -3.21
C ARG A 140 3.94 -12.24 -2.31
N ILE A 141 3.85 -12.82 -1.11
CA ILE A 141 2.75 -12.59 -0.15
C ILE A 141 2.72 -11.10 0.22
N LEU A 142 3.86 -10.53 0.63
CA LEU A 142 3.96 -9.13 1.02
C LEU A 142 3.71 -8.19 -0.16
N ARG A 143 4.17 -8.51 -1.36
CA ARG A 143 3.87 -7.73 -2.57
C ARG A 143 2.39 -7.78 -2.95
N SER A 144 1.71 -8.91 -2.76
CA SER A 144 0.26 -9.02 -2.96
C SER A 144 -0.50 -8.15 -1.96
N ALA A 145 -0.03 -8.05 -0.73
CA ALA A 145 -0.53 -7.15 0.31
C ALA A 145 0.00 -5.70 0.17
N LYS A 146 0.65 -5.36 -0.95
CA LYS A 146 1.07 -4.00 -1.36
C LYS A 146 2.21 -3.37 -0.55
N TYR A 147 2.94 -4.16 0.25
CA TYR A 147 4.17 -3.67 0.89
C TYR A 147 5.21 -3.26 -0.16
N SER A 148 5.99 -2.21 0.16
CA SER A 148 7.08 -1.73 -0.70
C SER A 148 8.21 -2.76 -0.81
N LEU A 149 9.08 -2.62 -1.81
CA LEU A 149 10.28 -3.48 -1.92
C LEU A 149 11.26 -3.17 -0.79
N GLU A 150 11.34 -1.92 -0.35
CA GLU A 150 12.18 -1.45 0.76
C GLU A 150 11.74 -2.07 2.09
N ALA A 151 10.44 -2.04 2.41
CA ALA A 151 9.90 -2.67 3.62
C ALA A 151 10.18 -4.19 3.62
N ILE A 152 10.04 -4.85 2.47
CA ILE A 152 10.34 -6.27 2.31
C ILE A 152 11.83 -6.53 2.46
N LEU A 153 12.69 -5.68 1.89
CA LEU A 153 14.15 -5.82 2.00
C LEU A 153 14.62 -5.71 3.45
N ARG A 154 14.07 -4.75 4.23
CA ARG A 154 14.34 -4.64 5.68
C ARG A 154 14.01 -5.94 6.42
N LEU A 155 12.81 -6.50 6.16
CA LEU A 155 12.42 -7.76 6.79
C LEU A 155 13.38 -8.90 6.42
N LEU A 156 13.74 -9.01 5.15
CA LEU A 156 14.64 -10.06 4.67
C LEU A 156 16.05 -9.92 5.26
N HIS A 157 16.55 -8.69 5.42
CA HIS A 157 17.83 -8.44 6.12
C HIS A 157 17.76 -8.84 7.59
N SER A 158 16.68 -8.50 8.30
CA SER A 158 16.49 -8.91 9.68
C SER A 158 16.46 -10.44 9.84
N ILE A 159 15.80 -11.16 8.93
CA ILE A 159 15.81 -12.63 8.89
C ILE A 159 17.24 -13.17 8.68
N ASP A 160 17.99 -12.60 7.75
CA ASP A 160 19.36 -13.04 7.43
C ASP A 160 20.32 -12.84 8.62
N HIS A 161 20.09 -11.82 9.47
CA HIS A 161 20.90 -11.51 10.65
C HIS A 161 20.40 -12.18 11.94
N GLN A 162 19.37 -13.00 11.86
CA GLN A 162 18.75 -13.71 13.00
C GLN A 162 18.37 -12.79 14.16
N GLU A 163 17.95 -11.57 13.85
CA GLU A 163 17.44 -10.62 14.82
C GLU A 163 16.07 -11.07 15.36
N GLU A 164 15.72 -10.65 16.57
CA GLU A 164 14.40 -10.94 17.13
C GLU A 164 13.33 -10.18 16.34
N HIS A 165 12.45 -10.92 15.63
CA HIS A 165 11.59 -10.33 14.59
C HIS A 165 10.18 -10.08 15.08
N ASP A 166 9.83 -8.84 15.27
CA ASP A 166 8.45 -8.37 15.11
C ASP A 166 8.24 -7.95 13.65
N VAL A 167 7.74 -8.88 12.85
CA VAL A 167 7.49 -8.67 11.40
C VAL A 167 6.66 -7.42 11.16
N ARG A 168 5.63 -7.18 12.00
CA ARG A 168 4.77 -6.00 11.89
C ARG A 168 5.56 -4.70 12.07
N THR A 169 6.39 -4.63 13.09
CA THR A 169 7.21 -3.45 13.38
C THR A 169 8.20 -3.19 12.26
N ILE A 170 8.92 -4.20 11.79
CA ILE A 170 9.92 -4.06 10.72
C ILE A 170 9.26 -3.56 9.43
N LEU A 171 8.12 -4.14 9.04
CA LEU A 171 7.42 -3.75 7.81
C LEU A 171 6.79 -2.35 7.86
N ASN A 172 6.52 -1.80 9.04
CA ASN A 172 5.81 -0.52 9.19
C ASN A 172 6.61 0.59 9.86
N ASN A 173 7.88 0.34 10.23
CA ASN A 173 8.73 1.32 10.88
C ASN A 173 10.08 1.44 10.15
N PRO A 174 10.20 2.32 9.14
CA PRO A 174 11.46 2.57 8.46
C PRO A 174 12.49 3.15 9.41
N GLU A 175 13.76 2.78 9.25
CA GLU A 175 14.84 3.33 10.05
C GLU A 175 15.06 4.83 9.73
N PRO A 176 15.45 5.64 10.74
CA PRO A 176 15.68 7.08 10.55
C PRO A 176 16.80 7.41 9.55
N SER A 177 17.63 6.44 9.18
CA SER A 177 18.74 6.58 8.24
C SER A 177 18.34 6.42 6.76
N GLU A 178 17.09 6.07 6.49
CA GLU A 178 16.61 5.93 5.11
C GLU A 178 16.34 7.32 4.51
N ASP A 179 17.07 7.65 3.44
CA ASP A 179 17.04 8.98 2.79
C ASP A 179 15.66 9.36 2.20
N ILE A 180 14.82 8.37 1.90
CA ILE A 180 13.48 8.56 1.36
C ILE A 180 12.50 7.61 2.04
N ILE A 181 11.75 8.11 3.02
CA ILE A 181 10.65 7.36 3.63
C ILE A 181 9.43 7.50 2.72
N SER A 182 9.06 6.43 2.05
CA SER A 182 7.83 6.34 1.27
C SER A 182 6.63 6.05 2.20
N VAL A 183 5.46 6.57 1.86
CA VAL A 183 4.19 6.21 2.53
C VAL A 183 3.94 4.70 2.46
N CYS A 184 4.47 4.03 1.43
CA CYS A 184 4.39 2.59 1.26
C CYS A 184 5.26 1.80 2.24
N ASP A 185 6.23 2.46 2.90
CA ASP A 185 7.11 1.84 3.90
C ASP A 185 6.45 1.78 5.28
N MET A 186 5.29 2.44 5.43
CA MET A 186 4.45 2.45 6.63
C MET A 186 3.00 2.12 6.25
N LEU A 187 2.79 1.04 5.52
CA LEU A 187 1.49 0.74 4.88
C LEU A 187 0.33 0.78 5.88
N ILE A 188 0.37 -0.03 6.94
CA ILE A 188 -0.73 -0.10 7.93
C ILE A 188 -0.93 1.25 8.62
N LEU A 189 0.15 1.90 9.08
CA LEU A 189 0.06 3.21 9.74
C LEU A 189 -0.54 4.28 8.84
N SER A 190 -0.22 4.24 7.54
CA SER A 190 -0.78 5.17 6.56
C SER A 190 -2.26 4.90 6.31
N LEU A 191 -2.68 3.64 6.24
CA LEU A 191 -4.08 3.24 6.12
C LEU A 191 -4.88 3.63 7.36
N GLU A 192 -4.36 3.40 8.57
CA GLU A 192 -4.98 3.81 9.83
C GLU A 192 -5.15 5.34 9.92
N LYS A 193 -4.13 6.10 9.53
CA LYS A 193 -4.24 7.57 9.43
C LYS A 193 -5.29 8.00 8.42
N ALA A 194 -5.35 7.34 7.25
CA ALA A 194 -6.38 7.61 6.24
C ALA A 194 -7.77 7.32 6.79
N LYS A 195 -7.95 6.21 7.53
CA LYS A 195 -9.21 5.88 8.21
C LYS A 195 -9.61 6.94 9.23
N MET A 196 -8.71 7.36 10.10
CA MET A 196 -8.99 8.42 11.07
C MET A 196 -9.40 9.73 10.40
N ASN A 197 -8.80 10.06 9.25
CA ASN A 197 -9.11 11.28 8.49
C ASN A 197 -10.53 11.29 7.90
N THR A 198 -11.17 10.13 7.74
CA THR A 198 -12.54 10.03 7.22
C THR A 198 -13.58 10.70 8.12
N ALA A 199 -13.36 10.74 9.43
CA ALA A 199 -14.23 11.45 10.37
C ALA A 199 -14.23 12.97 10.12
N GLU A 200 -13.08 13.54 9.80
CA GLU A 200 -12.96 14.96 9.44
C GLU A 200 -13.58 15.24 8.07
N LEU A 201 -13.39 14.34 7.10
CA LEU A 201 -14.06 14.42 5.80
C LEU A 201 -15.59 14.41 5.93
N ALA A 202 -16.15 13.58 6.80
CA ALA A 202 -17.59 13.55 7.05
C ALA A 202 -18.10 14.90 7.60
N LYS A 203 -17.34 15.56 8.50
CA LYS A 203 -17.66 16.92 8.97
C LYS A 203 -17.59 17.95 7.84
N CYS A 204 -16.55 17.88 7.00
CA CYS A 204 -16.39 18.76 5.84
C CYS A 204 -17.57 18.61 4.87
N ILE A 205 -18.00 17.39 4.56
CA ILE A 205 -19.18 17.13 3.71
C ILE A 205 -20.44 17.76 4.32
N ASN A 206 -20.64 17.61 5.62
CA ASN A 206 -21.78 18.21 6.30
C ASN A 206 -21.74 19.75 6.29
N ASN A 207 -20.57 20.36 6.41
CA ASN A 207 -20.41 21.80 6.25
C ASN A 207 -20.73 22.27 4.83
N LEU A 208 -20.25 21.55 3.82
CA LEU A 208 -20.59 21.85 2.42
C LEU A 208 -22.09 21.78 2.15
N LYS A 209 -22.80 20.79 2.73
CA LYS A 209 -24.28 20.71 2.65
C LYS A 209 -24.93 21.98 3.22
N LYS A 210 -24.47 22.46 4.39
CA LYS A 210 -25.00 23.69 5.02
C LYS A 210 -24.73 24.93 4.19
N VAL A 211 -23.51 25.06 3.64
CA VAL A 211 -23.17 26.21 2.76
C VAL A 211 -23.95 26.18 1.47
N ALA A 212 -24.14 24.99 0.88
CA ALA A 212 -25.00 24.85 -0.32
C ALA A 212 -26.45 25.25 -0.04
N ALA A 213 -27.04 24.83 1.09
CA ALA A 213 -28.42 25.16 1.47
C ALA A 213 -28.66 26.68 1.61
N LYS A 214 -27.70 27.44 2.16
CA LYS A 214 -27.80 28.90 2.28
C LYS A 214 -27.82 29.63 0.93
N ARG A 215 -27.40 29.00 -0.14
CA ARG A 215 -27.35 29.61 -1.48
C ARG A 215 -28.71 29.56 -2.18
N PHE A 216 -29.61 28.68 -1.75
CA PHE A 216 -30.93 28.47 -2.34
C PHE A 216 -32.06 29.11 -1.51
N VAL A 217 -31.70 29.82 -0.46
CA VAL A 217 -32.59 30.73 0.31
C VAL A 217 -32.23 32.18 -0.01
#